data_696f1cf48928d301e50fcc101f12db32
#
_entry.id   696f1cf48928d301e50fcc101f12db32
#
_cell.length_a   1.000
_cell.length_b   1.000
_cell.length_c   1.000
_cell.angle_alpha   90.00
_cell.angle_beta   90.00
_cell.angle_gamma   90.00
#
_symmetry.space_group_name_H-M   'P 1'
#
loop_
_entity.id
_entity.type
_entity.pdbx_description
1 polymer ?
#
loop_
_entity_poly.entity_id
_entity_poly.type
_entity_poly.pdbx_seq_one_letter_code
_entity_poly.pdbx_strand_id
1 'polypeptide(L)'
;MTIQQQLDTYIVERRAQFEDLLGRMVEIPSISMDPSKASDMRRMADLAVEVLTGMGAESRIVETGGYPVVSGGWTAGVQYPTVTIYNHLDVQPAQEPEWKQEPFAFKNEGGMYRGRGATDDKGPALAALFGARFAIEQELPINIRFLWELEEEIGSPHFAAGLAKRAKIPRPDSVVVSDTIWIAKGQPAMPYGLRGLIGARLTLRTGSKDAHSGVTGGAARNPLAELMDVAQACVNAKTGEVKIPGFYKDVVQPTKEEIRSFLKSGFQVKRFKQAYGFHSIRTDDPAEVTRRIWAAPTFEIHGLTGGYHGPGVKTVVPGGGELKISMRLVPNQTPEKVFALFKKYVSKLNSDVKVIPEGMLHPFKGSFEGPYVECVKRAAKAGFGKEPAFIREGGSIGAVVTMQKAWHVPILFLGLSLPEHGYHAPNEYFDWGQASGGMKAFAHYFAELAKMGKR
;
A
#
# COMPACT_ATOMS: atom_id res chain seq x y z
N MET A 1 -9.61 -23.25 -31.18
CA MET A 1 -8.79 -23.08 -29.96
C MET A 1 -9.70 -23.01 -28.75
N THR A 2 -9.28 -23.55 -27.62
CA THR A 2 -9.99 -23.34 -26.35
C THR A 2 -9.81 -21.89 -25.89
N ILE A 3 -10.68 -21.37 -25.02
CA ILE A 3 -10.54 -20.03 -24.44
C ILE A 3 -9.15 -19.86 -23.76
N GLN A 4 -8.67 -20.93 -23.12
CA GLN A 4 -7.33 -20.91 -22.50
C GLN A 4 -6.21 -20.72 -23.54
N GLN A 5 -6.28 -21.43 -24.67
CA GLN A 5 -5.30 -21.28 -25.75
C GLN A 5 -5.36 -19.87 -26.37
N GLN A 6 -6.55 -19.31 -26.53
CA GLN A 6 -6.75 -17.93 -27.01
C GLN A 6 -6.12 -16.92 -26.05
N LEU A 7 -6.32 -17.09 -24.74
CA LEU A 7 -5.73 -16.24 -23.71
C LEU A 7 -4.20 -16.34 -23.69
N ASP A 8 -3.65 -17.55 -23.81
CA ASP A 8 -2.20 -17.74 -23.85
C ASP A 8 -1.58 -17.08 -25.09
N THR A 9 -2.22 -17.20 -26.24
CA THR A 9 -1.79 -16.53 -27.50
C THR A 9 -1.89 -15.00 -27.34
N TYR A 10 -3.04 -14.50 -26.86
CA TYR A 10 -3.26 -13.07 -26.61
C TYR A 10 -2.16 -12.45 -25.73
N ILE A 11 -1.80 -13.10 -24.63
CA ILE A 11 -0.78 -12.58 -23.71
C ILE A 11 0.59 -12.48 -24.39
N VAL A 12 0.97 -13.48 -25.18
CA VAL A 12 2.22 -13.45 -25.92
C VAL A 12 2.25 -12.33 -26.96
N GLU A 13 1.19 -12.18 -27.73
CA GLU A 13 1.04 -11.15 -28.76
C GLU A 13 1.02 -9.72 -28.19
N ARG A 14 0.45 -9.55 -27.01
CA ARG A 14 0.32 -8.25 -26.35
C ARG A 14 1.52 -7.84 -25.48
N ARG A 15 2.54 -8.70 -25.36
CA ARG A 15 3.70 -8.43 -24.53
C ARG A 15 4.40 -7.11 -24.88
N ALA A 16 4.69 -6.89 -26.15
CA ALA A 16 5.37 -5.67 -26.58
C ALA A 16 4.55 -4.40 -26.28
N GLN A 17 3.22 -4.48 -26.43
CA GLN A 17 2.34 -3.37 -26.09
C GLN A 17 2.31 -3.11 -24.57
N PHE A 18 2.31 -4.16 -23.75
CA PHE A 18 2.41 -4.03 -22.30
C PHE A 18 3.72 -3.35 -21.89
N GLU A 19 4.84 -3.79 -22.47
CA GLU A 19 6.17 -3.27 -22.18
C GLU A 19 6.31 -1.79 -22.56
N ASP A 20 5.78 -1.40 -23.72
CA ASP A 20 5.75 0.01 -24.17
C ASP A 20 4.92 0.88 -23.22
N LEU A 21 3.70 0.46 -22.90
CA LEU A 21 2.83 1.23 -22.01
C LEU A 21 3.41 1.34 -20.60
N LEU A 22 3.99 0.27 -20.06
CA LEU A 22 4.64 0.31 -18.75
C LEU A 22 5.84 1.28 -18.77
N GLY A 23 6.63 1.26 -19.82
CA GLY A 23 7.74 2.20 -19.98
C GLY A 23 7.28 3.65 -19.95
N ARG A 24 6.29 3.99 -20.79
CA ARG A 24 5.70 5.33 -20.84
C ARG A 24 5.14 5.79 -19.49
N MET A 25 4.53 4.89 -18.72
CA MET A 25 4.01 5.22 -17.40
C MET A 25 5.14 5.40 -16.36
N VAL A 26 6.16 4.53 -16.35
CA VAL A 26 7.29 4.60 -15.43
C VAL A 26 8.12 5.89 -15.65
N GLU A 27 8.29 6.31 -16.90
CA GLU A 27 9.06 7.52 -17.26
C GLU A 27 8.39 8.83 -16.85
N ILE A 28 7.14 8.80 -16.35
CA ILE A 28 6.52 9.97 -15.73
C ILE A 28 6.75 9.90 -14.21
N PRO A 29 7.54 10.83 -13.63
CA PRO A 29 7.79 10.88 -12.18
C PRO A 29 6.58 11.45 -11.43
N SER A 30 5.51 10.69 -11.37
CA SER A 30 4.24 11.03 -10.72
C SER A 30 4.34 10.97 -9.19
N ILE A 31 5.24 11.77 -8.60
CA ILE A 31 5.51 11.81 -7.17
C ILE A 31 4.48 12.72 -6.50
N SER A 32 3.44 12.14 -5.89
CA SER A 32 2.35 12.91 -5.25
C SER A 32 2.81 13.74 -4.05
N MET A 33 3.86 13.31 -3.36
CA MET A 33 4.43 13.99 -2.20
C MET A 33 5.20 15.27 -2.55
N ASP A 34 5.60 15.44 -3.83
CA ASP A 34 6.39 16.60 -4.29
C ASP A 34 5.52 17.60 -5.08
N PRO A 35 5.18 18.76 -4.51
CA PRO A 35 4.38 19.77 -5.22
C PRO A 35 5.01 20.28 -6.53
N SER A 36 6.34 20.18 -6.70
CA SER A 36 7.01 20.56 -7.95
C SER A 36 6.68 19.62 -9.09
N LYS A 37 6.14 18.42 -8.80
CA LYS A 37 5.71 17.38 -9.75
C LYS A 37 4.25 17.48 -10.19
N ALA A 38 3.55 18.56 -9.83
CA ALA A 38 2.13 18.73 -10.19
C ALA A 38 1.85 18.60 -11.70
N SER A 39 2.77 19.07 -12.58
CA SER A 39 2.67 18.89 -14.03
C SER A 39 2.82 17.43 -14.44
N ASP A 40 3.71 16.67 -13.78
CA ASP A 40 3.89 15.23 -14.05
C ASP A 40 2.68 14.43 -13.58
N MET A 41 2.06 14.82 -12.45
CA MET A 41 0.81 14.23 -11.99
C MET A 41 -0.32 14.41 -13.02
N ARG A 42 -0.42 15.59 -13.63
CA ARG A 42 -1.39 15.83 -14.70
C ARG A 42 -1.09 15.01 -15.94
N ARG A 43 0.17 14.97 -16.38
CA ARG A 43 0.61 14.12 -17.51
C ARG A 43 0.28 12.64 -17.28
N MET A 44 0.44 12.15 -16.05
CA MET A 44 0.06 10.77 -15.70
C MET A 44 -1.44 10.55 -15.83
N ALA A 45 -2.28 11.50 -15.37
CA ALA A 45 -3.73 11.40 -15.54
C ALA A 45 -4.16 11.41 -17.02
N ASP A 46 -3.53 12.27 -17.84
CA ASP A 46 -3.80 12.37 -19.26
C ASP A 46 -3.36 11.08 -19.99
N LEU A 47 -2.18 10.54 -19.67
CA LEU A 47 -1.72 9.24 -20.20
C LEU A 47 -2.65 8.09 -19.78
N ALA A 48 -3.12 8.08 -18.55
CA ALA A 48 -4.05 7.07 -18.07
C ALA A 48 -5.37 7.07 -18.86
N VAL A 49 -5.91 8.26 -19.19
CA VAL A 49 -7.08 8.39 -20.09
C VAL A 49 -6.74 7.90 -21.49
N GLU A 50 -5.59 8.28 -22.05
CA GLU A 50 -5.13 7.81 -23.36
C GLU A 50 -5.06 6.28 -23.42
N VAL A 51 -4.43 5.66 -22.40
CA VAL A 51 -4.28 4.20 -22.29
C VAL A 51 -5.63 3.51 -22.24
N LEU A 52 -6.53 3.95 -21.37
CA LEU A 52 -7.89 3.37 -21.26
C LEU A 52 -8.69 3.54 -22.56
N THR A 53 -8.66 4.73 -23.16
CA THR A 53 -9.37 5.01 -24.42
C THR A 53 -8.75 4.20 -25.57
N GLY A 54 -7.44 4.09 -25.65
CA GLY A 54 -6.73 3.26 -26.64
C GLY A 54 -7.07 1.77 -26.55
N MET A 55 -7.48 1.32 -25.36
CA MET A 55 -8.02 -0.03 -25.14
C MET A 55 -9.53 -0.14 -25.43
N GLY A 56 -10.18 0.94 -25.84
CA GLY A 56 -11.62 1.00 -26.17
C GLY A 56 -12.54 1.22 -24.98
N ALA A 57 -12.01 1.63 -23.83
CA ALA A 57 -12.82 1.99 -22.68
C ALA A 57 -13.33 3.44 -22.78
N GLU A 58 -14.54 3.69 -22.27
CA GLU A 58 -14.94 5.06 -21.95
C GLU A 58 -14.14 5.53 -20.74
N SER A 59 -13.43 6.66 -20.85
CA SER A 59 -12.59 7.15 -19.76
C SER A 59 -12.68 8.66 -19.56
N ARG A 60 -12.38 9.09 -18.34
CA ARG A 60 -12.42 10.52 -17.95
C ARG A 60 -11.56 10.81 -16.73
N ILE A 61 -11.12 12.04 -16.63
CA ILE A 61 -10.53 12.59 -15.40
C ILE A 61 -11.66 13.07 -14.50
N VAL A 62 -11.57 12.74 -13.22
CA VAL A 62 -12.48 13.19 -12.16
C VAL A 62 -11.69 14.04 -11.17
N GLU A 63 -11.87 15.35 -11.26
CA GLU A 63 -11.21 16.30 -10.33
C GLU A 63 -11.69 16.06 -8.90
N THR A 64 -10.79 16.14 -7.92
CA THR A 64 -11.07 15.81 -6.50
C THR A 64 -10.94 17.01 -5.55
N GLY A 65 -10.16 17.99 -5.92
CA GLY A 65 -9.71 19.11 -5.08
C GLY A 65 -8.21 19.01 -4.73
N GLY A 66 -7.62 17.83 -4.94
CA GLY A 66 -6.19 17.55 -4.99
C GLY A 66 -5.81 17.00 -6.36
N TYR A 67 -4.98 15.96 -6.41
CA TYR A 67 -4.71 15.25 -7.67
C TYR A 67 -5.95 14.45 -8.10
N PRO A 68 -6.19 14.34 -9.41
CA PRO A 68 -7.42 13.75 -9.91
C PRO A 68 -7.43 12.23 -9.77
N VAL A 69 -8.62 11.65 -9.94
CA VAL A 69 -8.82 10.22 -10.16
C VAL A 69 -9.18 10.00 -11.63
N VAL A 70 -8.62 8.98 -12.26
CA VAL A 70 -9.03 8.55 -13.60
C VAL A 70 -10.02 7.41 -13.48
N SER A 71 -11.19 7.57 -14.09
CA SER A 71 -12.24 6.55 -14.13
C SER A 71 -12.52 6.17 -15.58
N GLY A 72 -12.54 4.87 -15.87
CA GLY A 72 -12.87 4.38 -17.19
C GLY A 72 -13.32 2.91 -17.18
N GLY A 73 -13.81 2.41 -18.31
CA GLY A 73 -14.21 1.01 -18.39
C GLY A 73 -15.20 0.71 -19.52
N TRP A 74 -15.78 -0.48 -19.45
CA TRP A 74 -16.73 -1.00 -20.43
C TRP A 74 -18.04 -1.40 -19.76
N THR A 75 -19.15 -1.18 -20.44
CA THR A 75 -20.47 -1.54 -19.98
C THR A 75 -21.11 -2.52 -20.97
N ALA A 76 -21.25 -3.78 -20.58
CA ALA A 76 -21.96 -4.80 -21.38
C ALA A 76 -23.48 -4.67 -21.25
N GLY A 77 -23.98 -4.13 -20.13
CA GLY A 77 -25.40 -3.87 -19.91
C GLY A 77 -25.74 -3.70 -18.42
N VAL A 78 -26.79 -2.94 -18.14
CA VAL A 78 -27.21 -2.61 -16.75
C VAL A 78 -27.63 -3.84 -15.93
N GLN A 79 -28.01 -4.93 -16.59
CA GLN A 79 -28.42 -6.18 -15.98
C GLN A 79 -27.24 -7.04 -15.51
N TYR A 80 -26.02 -6.72 -15.92
CA TYR A 80 -24.84 -7.51 -15.61
C TYR A 80 -24.10 -6.97 -14.39
N PRO A 81 -23.36 -7.84 -13.66
CA PRO A 81 -22.59 -7.39 -12.50
C PRO A 81 -21.52 -6.38 -12.91
N THR A 82 -21.27 -5.43 -12.02
CA THR A 82 -20.23 -4.40 -12.20
C THR A 82 -19.11 -4.62 -11.20
N VAL A 83 -17.88 -4.77 -11.68
CA VAL A 83 -16.68 -4.77 -10.85
C VAL A 83 -15.87 -3.51 -11.08
N THR A 84 -15.35 -2.92 -10.01
CA THR A 84 -14.34 -1.84 -10.09
C THR A 84 -12.98 -2.41 -9.72
N ILE A 85 -11.98 -2.18 -10.57
CA ILE A 85 -10.57 -2.46 -10.32
C ILE A 85 -9.93 -1.16 -9.84
N TYR A 86 -9.34 -1.22 -8.65
CA TYR A 86 -8.61 -0.10 -8.07
C TYR A 86 -7.10 -0.34 -8.17
N ASN A 87 -6.40 0.71 -8.60
CA ASN A 87 -4.95 0.84 -8.61
C ASN A 87 -4.59 2.31 -8.38
N HIS A 88 -3.32 2.60 -8.08
CA HIS A 88 -2.81 3.96 -8.07
C HIS A 88 -1.68 4.14 -9.10
N LEU A 89 -1.46 5.38 -9.51
CA LEU A 89 -0.46 5.73 -10.52
C LEU A 89 0.54 6.80 -10.03
N ASP A 90 0.35 7.31 -8.81
CA ASP A 90 1.38 8.07 -8.12
C ASP A 90 2.44 7.13 -7.52
N VAL A 91 3.57 7.68 -7.15
CA VAL A 91 4.73 6.89 -6.71
C VAL A 91 5.49 7.59 -5.59
N GLN A 92 6.22 6.80 -4.80
CA GLN A 92 7.17 7.31 -3.80
C GLN A 92 8.32 8.09 -4.44
N PRO A 93 8.93 9.05 -3.72
CA PRO A 93 10.22 9.63 -4.10
C PRO A 93 11.29 8.56 -4.33
N ALA A 94 12.30 8.87 -5.12
CA ALA A 94 13.39 7.95 -5.48
C ALA A 94 14.72 8.71 -5.51
N GLN A 95 15.16 9.16 -4.33
CA GLN A 95 16.39 9.98 -4.17
C GLN A 95 17.50 9.21 -3.43
N GLU A 96 17.28 7.94 -3.10
CA GLU A 96 18.24 7.11 -2.38
C GLU A 96 19.48 6.85 -3.25
N PRO A 97 20.70 6.95 -2.67
CA PRO A 97 21.94 6.76 -3.44
C PRO A 97 22.18 5.31 -3.88
N GLU A 98 21.42 4.37 -3.40
CA GLU A 98 21.50 2.93 -3.73
C GLU A 98 20.85 2.58 -5.08
N TRP A 99 20.17 3.52 -5.75
CA TRP A 99 19.69 3.31 -7.11
C TRP A 99 20.86 3.08 -8.09
N LYS A 100 20.82 1.94 -8.78
CA LYS A 100 21.84 1.55 -9.78
C LYS A 100 21.60 2.17 -11.17
N GLN A 101 20.45 2.83 -11.35
CA GLN A 101 20.05 3.52 -12.56
C GLN A 101 19.15 4.69 -12.21
N GLU A 102 18.91 5.59 -13.15
CA GLU A 102 17.91 6.64 -12.99
C GLU A 102 16.54 6.04 -12.73
N PRO A 103 15.87 6.35 -11.61
CA PRO A 103 14.64 5.69 -11.18
C PRO A 103 13.49 5.77 -12.19
N PHE A 104 13.43 6.84 -12.95
CA PHE A 104 12.41 7.11 -13.96
C PHE A 104 12.88 6.88 -15.40
N ALA A 105 14.02 6.21 -15.60
CA ALA A 105 14.45 5.68 -16.89
C ALA A 105 14.08 4.19 -16.96
N PHE A 106 12.98 3.88 -17.63
CA PHE A 106 12.50 2.50 -17.77
C PHE A 106 13.54 1.60 -18.46
N LYS A 107 13.78 0.42 -17.91
CA LYS A 107 14.61 -0.61 -18.54
C LYS A 107 13.91 -1.97 -18.50
N ASN A 108 13.91 -2.63 -19.67
CA ASN A 108 13.51 -4.02 -19.80
C ASN A 108 14.74 -4.92 -19.91
N GLU A 109 15.06 -5.66 -18.88
CA GLU A 109 16.18 -6.61 -18.85
C GLU A 109 15.63 -8.05 -18.92
N GLY A 110 15.27 -8.49 -20.14
CA GLY A 110 14.79 -9.86 -20.37
C GLY A 110 13.44 -10.17 -19.69
N GLY A 111 12.57 -9.18 -19.52
CA GLY A 111 11.30 -9.32 -18.85
C GLY A 111 11.34 -8.95 -17.37
N MET A 112 12.42 -8.35 -16.91
CA MET A 112 12.52 -7.63 -15.65
C MET A 112 12.43 -6.12 -15.96
N TYR A 113 11.34 -5.51 -15.51
CA TYR A 113 10.95 -4.13 -15.81
C TYR A 113 11.36 -3.21 -14.67
N ARG A 114 12.47 -2.50 -14.82
CA ARG A 114 13.05 -1.66 -13.77
C ARG A 114 12.59 -0.23 -13.86
N GLY A 115 12.28 0.35 -12.71
CA GLY A 115 11.96 1.76 -12.51
C GLY A 115 10.99 1.96 -11.36
N ARG A 116 10.95 3.16 -10.78
CA ARG A 116 10.02 3.51 -9.71
C ARG A 116 8.58 3.48 -10.22
N GLY A 117 7.70 2.80 -9.50
CA GLY A 117 6.31 2.59 -9.89
C GLY A 117 6.09 1.37 -10.79
N ALA A 118 7.14 0.62 -11.14
CA ALA A 118 6.99 -0.56 -12.00
C ALA A 118 6.16 -1.65 -11.33
N THR A 119 6.35 -1.90 -10.03
CA THR A 119 5.57 -2.86 -9.25
C THR A 119 4.52 -2.21 -8.35
N ASP A 120 4.73 -0.94 -8.00
CA ASP A 120 3.92 -0.14 -7.09
C ASP A 120 3.41 1.14 -7.76
N ASP A 121 2.30 1.14 -8.54
CA ASP A 121 1.37 0.02 -8.82
C ASP A 121 1.04 -0.02 -10.34
N LYS A 122 1.88 0.65 -11.19
CA LYS A 122 1.65 0.82 -12.65
C LYS A 122 1.64 -0.50 -13.42
N GLY A 123 2.54 -1.44 -13.07
CA GLY A 123 2.59 -2.77 -13.69
C GLY A 123 1.36 -3.62 -13.38
N PRO A 124 0.96 -3.79 -12.10
CA PRO A 124 -0.29 -4.44 -11.73
C PRO A 124 -1.53 -3.80 -12.36
N ALA A 125 -1.60 -2.46 -12.45
CA ALA A 125 -2.69 -1.73 -13.11
C ALA A 125 -2.82 -2.14 -14.59
N LEU A 126 -1.71 -2.17 -15.32
CA LEU A 126 -1.70 -2.61 -16.72
C LEU A 126 -2.02 -4.10 -16.85
N ALA A 127 -1.50 -4.98 -15.98
CA ALA A 127 -1.82 -6.41 -16.03
C ALA A 127 -3.34 -6.64 -15.87
N ALA A 128 -3.99 -5.92 -14.95
CA ALA A 128 -5.44 -5.95 -14.79
C ALA A 128 -6.18 -5.43 -16.05
N LEU A 129 -5.67 -4.35 -16.66
CA LEU A 129 -6.24 -3.77 -17.87
C LEU A 129 -6.18 -4.73 -19.07
N PHE A 130 -5.04 -5.41 -19.29
CA PHE A 130 -4.92 -6.38 -20.37
C PHE A 130 -5.84 -7.61 -20.15
N GLY A 131 -5.97 -8.08 -18.90
CA GLY A 131 -6.92 -9.12 -18.55
C GLY A 131 -8.38 -8.71 -18.81
N ALA A 132 -8.72 -7.45 -18.51
CA ALA A 132 -10.04 -6.89 -18.79
C ALA A 132 -10.30 -6.77 -20.30
N ARG A 133 -9.32 -6.29 -21.05
CA ARG A 133 -9.43 -6.18 -22.50
C ARG A 133 -9.73 -7.54 -23.15
N PHE A 134 -9.03 -8.60 -22.74
CA PHE A 134 -9.34 -9.95 -23.20
C PHE A 134 -10.79 -10.35 -22.85
N ALA A 135 -11.25 -10.08 -21.63
CA ALA A 135 -12.63 -10.39 -21.23
C ALA A 135 -13.68 -9.69 -22.10
N ILE A 136 -13.41 -8.44 -22.48
CA ILE A 136 -14.28 -7.66 -23.37
C ILE A 136 -14.24 -8.21 -24.82
N GLU A 137 -13.06 -8.58 -25.33
CA GLU A 137 -12.93 -9.23 -26.65
C GLU A 137 -13.63 -10.60 -26.72
N GLN A 138 -13.85 -11.26 -25.57
CA GLN A 138 -14.66 -12.47 -25.44
C GLN A 138 -16.15 -12.18 -25.17
N GLU A 139 -16.59 -10.93 -25.25
CA GLU A 139 -17.97 -10.48 -25.03
C GLU A 139 -18.61 -11.00 -23.73
N LEU A 140 -17.80 -11.07 -22.65
CA LEU A 140 -18.30 -11.53 -21.35
C LEU A 140 -19.40 -10.61 -20.82
N PRO A 141 -20.50 -11.16 -20.24
CA PRO A 141 -21.63 -10.40 -19.71
C PRO A 141 -21.28 -9.76 -18.34
N ILE A 142 -20.37 -8.79 -18.34
CA ILE A 142 -19.88 -8.11 -17.15
C ILE A 142 -19.54 -6.65 -17.47
N ASN A 143 -19.78 -5.77 -16.51
CA ASN A 143 -19.32 -4.38 -16.57
C ASN A 143 -18.00 -4.28 -15.79
N ILE A 144 -16.95 -3.79 -16.44
CA ILE A 144 -15.61 -3.65 -15.85
C ILE A 144 -15.27 -2.16 -15.81
N ARG A 145 -14.85 -1.69 -14.64
CA ARG A 145 -14.44 -0.31 -14.44
C ARG A 145 -13.08 -0.25 -13.78
N PHE A 146 -12.28 0.71 -14.22
CA PHE A 146 -11.01 1.08 -13.60
C PHE A 146 -11.20 2.37 -12.82
N LEU A 147 -10.57 2.42 -11.67
CA LEU A 147 -10.48 3.58 -10.81
C LEU A 147 -9.02 3.73 -10.40
N TRP A 148 -8.30 4.61 -11.12
CA TRP A 148 -6.89 4.86 -10.92
C TRP A 148 -6.69 6.17 -10.16
N GLU A 149 -6.14 6.06 -8.97
CA GLU A 149 -5.88 7.17 -8.07
C GLU A 149 -4.48 7.77 -8.30
N LEU A 150 -4.28 9.03 -7.91
CA LEU A 150 -3.00 9.73 -7.96
C LEU A 150 -2.62 10.36 -6.62
N GLU A 151 -3.13 9.85 -5.49
CA GLU A 151 -2.82 10.32 -4.13
C GLU A 151 -2.68 9.17 -3.11
N GLU A 152 -2.50 7.92 -3.56
CA GLU A 152 -2.40 6.79 -2.64
C GLU A 152 -1.21 6.95 -1.69
N GLU A 153 -0.05 7.31 -2.23
CA GLU A 153 1.23 7.42 -1.53
C GLU A 153 1.29 8.55 -0.49
N ILE A 154 0.28 9.41 -0.48
CA ILE A 154 0.07 10.45 0.55
C ILE A 154 -1.20 10.18 1.39
N GLY A 155 -1.78 8.97 1.29
CA GLY A 155 -2.91 8.51 2.11
C GLY A 155 -4.29 8.86 1.58
N SER A 156 -4.44 9.14 0.28
CA SER A 156 -5.74 9.35 -0.40
C SER A 156 -6.58 10.51 0.16
N PRO A 157 -6.01 11.69 0.44
CA PRO A 157 -6.70 12.76 1.18
C PRO A 157 -7.95 13.28 0.47
N HIS A 158 -7.99 13.28 -0.86
CA HIS A 158 -9.11 13.81 -1.64
C HIS A 158 -9.94 12.73 -2.36
N PHE A 159 -9.61 11.46 -2.20
CA PHE A 159 -10.29 10.34 -2.87
C PHE A 159 -11.79 10.28 -2.58
N ALA A 160 -12.20 10.56 -1.33
CA ALA A 160 -13.61 10.63 -0.95
C ALA A 160 -14.41 11.66 -1.77
N ALA A 161 -13.80 12.80 -2.09
CA ALA A 161 -14.43 13.84 -2.92
C ALA A 161 -14.62 13.36 -4.37
N GLY A 162 -13.71 12.54 -4.89
CA GLY A 162 -13.86 11.86 -6.16
C GLY A 162 -15.05 10.89 -6.16
N LEU A 163 -15.12 9.99 -5.16
CA LEU A 163 -16.22 9.03 -5.03
C LEU A 163 -17.60 9.68 -4.83
N ALA A 164 -17.66 10.87 -4.23
CA ALA A 164 -18.91 11.62 -4.08
C ALA A 164 -19.52 12.02 -5.44
N LYS A 165 -18.73 12.07 -6.52
CA LYS A 165 -19.20 12.37 -7.89
C LYS A 165 -19.83 11.14 -8.56
N ARG A 166 -20.90 10.60 -7.98
CA ARG A 166 -21.55 9.32 -8.37
C ARG A 166 -21.92 9.19 -9.84
N ALA A 167 -22.21 10.30 -10.52
CA ALA A 167 -22.48 10.28 -11.97
C ALA A 167 -21.22 9.92 -12.79
N LYS A 168 -20.03 10.18 -12.26
CA LYS A 168 -18.74 9.89 -12.90
C LYS A 168 -18.11 8.59 -12.40
N ILE A 169 -18.34 8.25 -11.10
CA ILE A 169 -17.84 7.05 -10.44
C ILE A 169 -19.03 6.34 -9.76
N PRO A 170 -19.85 5.59 -10.52
CA PRO A 170 -21.01 4.91 -9.97
C PRO A 170 -20.60 3.72 -9.07
N ARG A 171 -21.49 3.40 -8.11
CA ARG A 171 -21.29 2.27 -7.18
C ARG A 171 -21.22 0.94 -7.93
N PRO A 172 -20.19 0.09 -7.71
CA PRO A 172 -20.11 -1.27 -8.26
C PRO A 172 -20.85 -2.30 -7.39
N ASP A 173 -20.81 -3.58 -7.78
CA ASP A 173 -21.23 -4.71 -6.96
C ASP A 173 -20.07 -5.25 -6.10
N SER A 174 -18.84 -5.11 -6.60
CA SER A 174 -17.63 -5.48 -5.88
C SER A 174 -16.46 -4.62 -6.36
N VAL A 175 -15.43 -4.56 -5.52
CA VAL A 175 -14.14 -3.93 -5.85
C VAL A 175 -13.05 -5.01 -5.77
N VAL A 176 -12.11 -4.97 -6.70
CA VAL A 176 -10.84 -5.66 -6.58
C VAL A 176 -9.69 -4.66 -6.56
N VAL A 177 -8.80 -4.81 -5.60
CA VAL A 177 -7.60 -3.98 -5.40
C VAL A 177 -6.39 -4.80 -5.85
N SER A 178 -5.57 -4.27 -6.75
CA SER A 178 -4.39 -5.00 -7.25
C SER A 178 -3.08 -4.52 -6.62
N ASP A 179 -3.14 -3.66 -5.65
CA ASP A 179 -2.03 -3.06 -4.93
C ASP A 179 -1.74 -3.83 -3.63
N THR A 180 -1.17 -5.02 -3.73
CA THR A 180 -0.73 -5.81 -2.57
C THR A 180 0.43 -6.75 -2.91
N ILE A 181 1.16 -7.19 -1.85
CA ILE A 181 2.37 -7.98 -1.96
C ILE A 181 2.11 -9.44 -1.59
N TRP A 182 2.65 -10.37 -2.37
CA TRP A 182 2.64 -11.78 -2.03
C TRP A 182 3.59 -12.13 -0.89
N ILE A 183 3.44 -13.32 -0.34
CA ILE A 183 4.35 -13.83 0.71
C ILE A 183 5.74 -14.11 0.15
N ALA A 184 5.81 -14.66 -1.05
CA ALA A 184 7.02 -14.97 -1.79
C ALA A 184 6.68 -15.34 -3.24
N LYS A 185 7.67 -15.38 -4.12
CA LYS A 185 7.52 -15.89 -5.49
C LYS A 185 6.95 -17.31 -5.49
N GLY A 186 5.92 -17.55 -6.30
CA GLY A 186 5.20 -18.83 -6.36
C GLY A 186 4.30 -19.12 -5.15
N GLN A 187 4.03 -18.13 -4.31
CA GLN A 187 3.13 -18.22 -3.16
C GLN A 187 2.13 -17.06 -3.21
N PRO A 188 1.07 -17.14 -4.07
CA PRO A 188 0.05 -16.12 -4.15
C PRO A 188 -0.57 -15.85 -2.79
N ALA A 189 -0.88 -14.59 -2.50
CA ALA A 189 -1.56 -14.20 -1.28
C ALA A 189 -2.75 -13.31 -1.61
N MET A 190 -3.81 -13.46 -0.82
CA MET A 190 -4.97 -12.60 -0.82
C MET A 190 -5.12 -12.02 0.59
N PRO A 191 -4.76 -10.77 0.82
CA PRO A 191 -5.08 -10.09 2.06
C PRO A 191 -6.59 -9.97 2.23
N TYR A 192 -7.08 -10.18 3.45
CA TYR A 192 -8.47 -9.87 3.84
C TYR A 192 -8.52 -8.82 4.95
N GLY A 193 -7.38 -8.25 5.30
CA GLY A 193 -7.27 -7.18 6.28
C GLY A 193 -6.01 -6.37 6.07
N LEU A 194 -6.11 -5.06 6.25
CA LEU A 194 -5.02 -4.11 6.22
C LEU A 194 -4.91 -3.45 7.58
N ARG A 195 -3.67 -3.12 8.00
CA ARG A 195 -3.49 -2.32 9.21
C ARG A 195 -3.78 -0.85 8.93
N GLY A 196 -4.27 -0.13 9.96
CA GLY A 196 -4.34 1.32 9.95
C GLY A 196 -2.98 1.94 10.26
N LEU A 197 -2.90 3.26 10.17
CA LEU A 197 -1.69 4.04 10.41
C LEU A 197 -2.01 5.29 11.21
N ILE A 198 -1.13 5.64 12.14
CA ILE A 198 -0.98 6.98 12.69
C ILE A 198 0.47 7.38 12.51
N GLY A 199 0.74 8.46 11.79
CA GLY A 199 2.02 9.16 11.80
C GLY A 199 1.96 10.32 12.78
N ALA A 200 3.04 10.56 13.53
CA ALA A 200 3.12 11.72 14.40
C ALA A 200 4.55 12.23 14.56
N ARG A 201 4.65 13.52 14.79
CA ARG A 201 5.89 14.23 15.09
C ARG A 201 5.78 14.87 16.47
N LEU A 202 6.79 14.62 17.29
CA LEU A 202 6.95 15.20 18.62
C LEU A 202 8.07 16.23 18.57
N THR A 203 7.83 17.44 19.03
CA THR A 203 8.85 18.48 19.09
C THR A 203 8.99 19.00 20.52
N LEU A 204 10.22 19.24 20.93
CA LEU A 204 10.55 19.85 22.21
C LEU A 204 11.61 20.93 22.02
N ARG A 205 11.37 22.11 22.54
CA ARG A 205 12.35 23.19 22.61
C ARG A 205 12.53 23.62 24.06
N THR A 206 13.78 23.54 24.54
CA THR A 206 14.19 23.91 25.90
C THR A 206 15.07 25.16 25.93
N GLY A 207 15.51 25.60 24.74
CA GLY A 207 16.33 26.79 24.58
C GLY A 207 16.13 27.44 23.19
N SER A 208 16.55 28.68 23.02
CA SER A 208 16.54 29.40 21.75
C SER A 208 17.73 29.06 20.84
N LYS A 209 18.80 28.52 21.42
CA LYS A 209 20.09 28.14 20.79
C LYS A 209 20.76 26.97 21.53
N ASP A 210 21.69 26.34 20.88
CA ASP A 210 22.56 25.35 21.49
C ASP A 210 23.49 26.05 22.53
N ALA A 211 23.80 25.37 23.63
CA ALA A 211 24.64 25.87 24.69
C ALA A 211 25.83 24.94 24.94
N HIS A 212 26.95 25.49 25.38
CA HIS A 212 28.15 24.69 25.69
C HIS A 212 27.88 23.76 26.89
N SER A 213 27.97 22.43 26.69
CA SER A 213 27.62 21.45 27.73
C SER A 213 28.56 21.49 28.97
N GLY A 214 29.82 21.91 28.82
CA GLY A 214 30.75 22.11 29.94
C GLY A 214 30.39 23.27 30.85
N VAL A 215 29.57 24.23 30.34
CA VAL A 215 29.13 25.41 31.12
C VAL A 215 27.72 25.22 31.66
N THR A 216 26.84 24.56 30.88
CA THR A 216 25.40 24.47 31.18
C THR A 216 24.92 23.06 31.50
N GLY A 217 25.75 22.05 31.28
CA GLY A 217 25.42 20.65 31.54
C GLY A 217 25.07 20.41 33.02
N GLY A 218 24.07 19.57 33.24
CA GLY A 218 23.50 19.31 34.57
C GLY A 218 22.44 20.34 35.01
N ALA A 219 22.50 21.59 34.50
CA ALA A 219 21.48 22.60 34.74
C ALA A 219 20.49 22.75 33.57
N ALA A 220 21.01 22.77 32.33
CA ALA A 220 20.18 22.86 31.14
C ALA A 220 19.42 21.54 30.83
N ARG A 221 18.17 21.65 30.54
CA ARG A 221 17.36 20.52 30.03
C ARG A 221 17.84 20.10 28.64
N ASN A 222 17.97 18.80 28.40
CA ASN A 222 18.34 18.27 27.10
C ASN A 222 17.10 17.71 26.37
N PRO A 223 16.62 18.40 25.32
CA PRO A 223 15.38 18.00 24.64
C PRO A 223 15.47 16.62 23.95
N LEU A 224 16.66 16.19 23.53
CA LEU A 224 16.84 14.86 22.93
C LEU A 224 16.71 13.76 23.99
N ALA A 225 17.32 13.95 25.18
CA ALA A 225 17.18 12.99 26.28
C ALA A 225 15.71 12.87 26.72
N GLU A 226 15.01 14.00 26.86
CA GLU A 226 13.59 14.00 27.25
C GLU A 226 12.67 13.37 26.19
N LEU A 227 12.95 13.58 24.90
CA LEU A 227 12.22 12.89 23.83
C LEU A 227 12.49 11.37 23.82
N MET A 228 13.71 10.93 24.12
CA MET A 228 14.05 9.51 24.29
C MET A 228 13.30 8.90 25.49
N ASP A 229 13.20 9.60 26.61
CA ASP A 229 12.42 9.14 27.77
C ASP A 229 10.93 8.99 27.43
N VAL A 230 10.35 9.94 26.70
CA VAL A 230 8.96 9.84 26.19
C VAL A 230 8.82 8.61 25.29
N ALA A 231 9.73 8.39 24.34
CA ALA A 231 9.70 7.23 23.47
C ALA A 231 9.80 5.90 24.25
N GLN A 232 10.70 5.81 25.20
CA GLN A 232 10.88 4.65 26.07
C GLN A 232 9.65 4.39 26.97
N ALA A 233 8.98 5.45 27.41
CA ALA A 233 7.71 5.34 28.14
C ALA A 233 6.57 4.81 27.26
N CYS A 234 6.56 5.13 25.95
CA CYS A 234 5.53 4.67 25.01
C CYS A 234 5.69 3.23 24.55
N VAL A 235 6.93 2.73 24.40
CA VAL A 235 7.20 1.39 23.88
C VAL A 235 8.33 0.69 24.59
N ASN A 236 8.21 -0.62 24.79
CA ASN A 236 9.33 -1.45 25.22
C ASN A 236 10.16 -1.84 24.00
N ALA A 237 11.37 -1.31 23.86
CA ALA A 237 12.24 -1.54 22.71
C ALA A 237 12.62 -3.02 22.50
N LYS A 238 12.71 -3.82 23.58
CA LYS A 238 13.05 -5.26 23.49
C LYS A 238 11.88 -6.10 23.02
N THR A 239 10.69 -5.90 23.61
CA THR A 239 9.50 -6.72 23.32
C THR A 239 8.65 -6.15 22.18
N GLY A 240 8.74 -4.85 21.90
CA GLY A 240 7.85 -4.12 20.99
C GLY A 240 6.47 -3.85 21.60
N GLU A 241 6.26 -4.12 22.88
CA GLU A 241 5.01 -3.84 23.57
C GLU A 241 4.77 -2.33 23.71
N VAL A 242 3.59 -1.87 23.30
CA VAL A 242 3.17 -0.47 23.46
C VAL A 242 2.64 -0.25 24.87
N LYS A 243 3.22 0.68 25.60
CA LYS A 243 2.92 0.95 27.02
C LYS A 243 1.91 2.09 27.24
N ILE A 244 1.35 2.65 26.16
CA ILE A 244 0.37 3.72 26.23
C ILE A 244 -0.92 3.19 26.90
N PRO A 245 -1.39 3.75 28.02
CA PRO A 245 -2.58 3.28 28.69
C PRO A 245 -3.83 3.26 27.80
N GLY A 246 -4.51 2.11 27.73
CA GLY A 246 -5.69 1.92 26.90
C GLY A 246 -5.43 1.59 25.42
N PHE A 247 -4.17 1.54 24.97
CA PHE A 247 -3.80 1.27 23.58
C PHE A 247 -4.38 -0.06 23.06
N TYR A 248 -4.38 -1.11 23.86
CA TYR A 248 -4.85 -2.44 23.49
C TYR A 248 -6.34 -2.69 23.78
N LYS A 249 -7.07 -1.72 24.35
CA LYS A 249 -8.45 -1.93 24.85
C LYS A 249 -9.40 -2.45 23.77
N ASP A 250 -9.27 -1.94 22.53
CA ASP A 250 -10.16 -2.27 21.42
C ASP A 250 -9.53 -3.29 20.44
N VAL A 251 -8.34 -3.81 20.75
CA VAL A 251 -7.66 -4.79 19.91
C VAL A 251 -8.34 -6.14 19.98
N VAL A 252 -8.82 -6.63 18.85
CA VAL A 252 -9.29 -8.00 18.71
C VAL A 252 -8.13 -8.89 18.29
N GLN A 253 -7.81 -9.84 19.15
CA GLN A 253 -6.75 -10.81 18.85
C GLN A 253 -7.17 -11.72 17.68
N PRO A 254 -6.23 -12.17 16.83
CA PRO A 254 -6.54 -13.15 15.81
C PRO A 254 -7.01 -14.45 16.41
N THR A 255 -7.97 -15.09 15.75
CA THR A 255 -8.46 -16.42 16.18
C THR A 255 -7.42 -17.52 15.98
N LYS A 256 -7.61 -18.67 16.61
CA LYS A 256 -6.72 -19.82 16.37
C LYS A 256 -6.75 -20.28 14.92
N GLU A 257 -7.90 -20.15 14.24
CA GLU A 257 -8.06 -20.44 12.81
C GLU A 257 -7.27 -19.47 11.95
N GLU A 258 -7.29 -18.18 12.26
CA GLU A 258 -6.50 -17.16 11.57
C GLU A 258 -4.99 -17.46 11.71
N ILE A 259 -4.52 -17.76 12.92
CA ILE A 259 -3.11 -18.15 13.15
C ILE A 259 -2.72 -19.41 12.35
N ARG A 260 -3.59 -20.45 12.34
CA ARG A 260 -3.37 -21.65 11.52
C ARG A 260 -3.32 -21.32 10.03
N SER A 261 -4.19 -20.42 9.55
CA SER A 261 -4.16 -19.93 8.16
C SER A 261 -2.84 -19.22 7.85
N PHE A 262 -2.37 -18.36 8.75
CA PHE A 262 -1.08 -17.68 8.59
C PHE A 262 0.07 -18.68 8.48
N LEU A 263 0.10 -19.71 9.31
CA LEU A 263 1.14 -20.76 9.23
C LEU A 263 1.03 -21.59 7.94
N LYS A 264 -0.18 -21.88 7.45
CA LYS A 264 -0.41 -22.59 6.18
C LYS A 264 -0.12 -21.72 4.96
N SER A 265 0.06 -20.41 5.12
CA SER A 265 0.33 -19.49 4.03
C SER A 265 1.64 -19.76 3.27
N GLY A 266 2.54 -20.56 3.85
CA GLY A 266 3.88 -20.78 3.30
C GLY A 266 4.89 -19.73 3.71
N PHE A 267 4.56 -18.86 4.67
CA PHE A 267 5.49 -17.88 5.24
C PHE A 267 6.71 -18.58 5.86
N GLN A 268 7.90 -18.10 5.52
CA GLN A 268 9.16 -18.61 6.03
C GLN A 268 9.99 -17.45 6.60
N VAL A 269 10.29 -17.50 7.89
CA VAL A 269 11.08 -16.48 8.60
C VAL A 269 12.44 -16.23 7.92
N LYS A 270 13.12 -17.29 7.46
CA LYS A 270 14.40 -17.15 6.75
C LYS A 270 14.26 -16.30 5.47
N ARG A 271 13.24 -16.57 4.64
CA ARG A 271 13.00 -15.81 3.40
C ARG A 271 12.60 -14.36 3.73
N PHE A 272 11.77 -14.16 4.74
CA PHE A 272 11.39 -12.84 5.22
C PHE A 272 12.63 -12.03 5.63
N LYS A 273 13.52 -12.60 6.46
CA LYS A 273 14.77 -11.93 6.84
C LYS A 273 15.64 -11.58 5.63
N GLN A 274 15.74 -12.48 4.66
CA GLN A 274 16.53 -12.26 3.44
C GLN A 274 15.94 -11.17 2.55
N ALA A 275 14.62 -11.17 2.33
CA ALA A 275 13.93 -10.19 1.48
C ALA A 275 14.09 -8.75 1.99
N TYR A 276 14.09 -8.57 3.31
CA TYR A 276 14.21 -7.26 3.94
C TYR A 276 15.62 -6.95 4.48
N GLY A 277 16.61 -7.80 4.23
CA GLY A 277 18.00 -7.59 4.67
C GLY A 277 18.21 -7.60 6.19
N PHE A 278 17.34 -8.26 6.97
CA PHE A 278 17.46 -8.29 8.42
C PHE A 278 18.55 -9.24 8.90
N HIS A 279 19.48 -8.75 9.70
CA HIS A 279 20.44 -9.58 10.43
C HIS A 279 19.78 -10.34 11.59
N SER A 280 18.85 -9.70 12.28
CA SER A 280 18.09 -10.28 13.40
C SER A 280 16.68 -9.69 13.47
N ILE A 281 15.75 -10.44 14.06
CA ILE A 281 14.39 -10.00 14.40
C ILE A 281 14.08 -10.41 15.85
N ARG A 282 12.98 -9.90 16.41
CA ARG A 282 12.63 -10.14 17.84
C ARG A 282 12.36 -11.61 18.18
N THR A 283 11.97 -12.42 17.19
CA THR A 283 11.70 -13.85 17.39
C THR A 283 11.79 -14.56 16.03
N ASP A 284 12.21 -15.81 16.02
CA ASP A 284 12.20 -16.68 14.84
C ASP A 284 11.01 -17.67 14.85
N ASP A 285 10.06 -17.55 15.82
CA ASP A 285 8.81 -18.33 15.80
C ASP A 285 7.88 -17.81 14.69
N PRO A 286 7.55 -18.62 13.66
CA PRO A 286 6.72 -18.18 12.54
C PRO A 286 5.32 -17.71 12.94
N ALA A 287 4.72 -18.33 13.98
CA ALA A 287 3.39 -17.93 14.46
C ALA A 287 3.43 -16.53 15.06
N GLU A 288 4.43 -16.25 15.87
CA GLU A 288 4.58 -14.95 16.51
C GLU A 288 5.02 -13.87 15.50
N VAL A 289 5.90 -14.19 14.54
CA VAL A 289 6.28 -13.24 13.47
C VAL A 289 5.05 -12.86 12.67
N THR A 290 4.28 -13.84 12.15
CA THR A 290 3.09 -13.55 11.34
C THR A 290 2.00 -12.82 12.14
N ARG A 291 1.80 -13.19 13.42
CA ARG A 291 0.91 -12.44 14.30
C ARG A 291 1.31 -10.98 14.41
N ARG A 292 2.61 -10.70 14.59
CA ARG A 292 3.14 -9.32 14.74
C ARG A 292 2.99 -8.50 13.48
N ILE A 293 3.35 -9.04 12.33
CA ILE A 293 3.33 -8.27 11.07
C ILE A 293 1.94 -8.12 10.46
N TRP A 294 1.00 -9.06 10.75
CA TRP A 294 -0.32 -9.08 10.13
C TRP A 294 -1.48 -8.73 11.07
N ALA A 295 -1.36 -8.99 12.38
CA ALA A 295 -2.50 -8.94 13.28
C ALA A 295 -2.26 -8.25 14.62
N ALA A 296 -1.09 -7.66 14.81
CA ALA A 296 -0.78 -6.89 16.02
C ALA A 296 -0.52 -5.41 15.71
N PRO A 297 -0.94 -4.50 16.60
CA PRO A 297 -0.57 -3.09 16.45
C PRO A 297 0.88 -2.87 16.86
N THR A 298 1.52 -1.81 16.32
CA THR A 298 2.92 -1.49 16.60
C THR A 298 3.10 -0.02 16.96
N PHE A 299 4.26 0.29 17.53
CA PHE A 299 4.78 1.64 17.71
C PHE A 299 6.22 1.65 17.22
N GLU A 300 6.52 2.40 16.18
CA GLU A 300 7.84 2.45 15.56
C GLU A 300 8.38 3.88 15.59
N ILE A 301 9.70 3.98 15.79
CA ILE A 301 10.46 5.23 15.78
C ILE A 301 11.18 5.33 14.44
N HIS A 302 10.95 6.42 13.71
CA HIS A 302 11.52 6.62 12.37
C HIS A 302 12.71 7.54 12.36
N GLY A 303 12.82 8.43 13.34
CA GLY A 303 13.93 9.36 13.41
C GLY A 303 13.92 10.20 14.67
N LEU A 304 15.12 10.55 15.13
CA LEU A 304 15.36 11.52 16.19
C LEU A 304 16.36 12.53 15.64
N THR A 305 15.98 13.79 15.56
CA THR A 305 16.81 14.86 15.01
C THR A 305 16.99 15.99 16.01
N GLY A 306 18.18 16.59 15.98
CA GLY A 306 18.58 17.71 16.86
C GLY A 306 20.03 17.56 17.28
N GLY A 307 20.62 18.63 17.82
CA GLY A 307 22.03 18.64 18.20
C GLY A 307 22.97 18.67 16.99
N TYR A 308 24.20 18.20 17.21
CA TYR A 308 25.27 18.24 16.23
C TYR A 308 25.37 16.94 15.44
N HIS A 309 25.40 17.05 14.10
CA HIS A 309 25.48 15.91 13.16
C HIS A 309 26.78 15.93 12.30
N GLY A 310 27.67 16.93 12.53
CA GLY A 310 28.91 17.02 11.77
C GLY A 310 30.00 16.06 12.29
N PRO A 311 31.19 16.04 11.65
CA PRO A 311 32.32 15.22 12.08
C PRO A 311 32.80 15.56 13.47
N GLY A 312 33.21 14.54 14.22
CA GLY A 312 33.74 14.70 15.60
C GLY A 312 32.65 14.94 16.64
N VAL A 313 33.06 15.33 17.83
CA VAL A 313 32.17 15.61 18.98
C VAL A 313 32.13 17.11 19.24
N LYS A 314 30.93 17.71 19.09
CA LYS A 314 30.67 19.07 19.54
C LYS A 314 29.94 19.02 20.89
N THR A 315 30.57 19.56 21.93
CA THR A 315 30.08 19.49 23.34
C THR A 315 28.96 20.52 23.57
N VAL A 316 27.73 20.19 23.14
CA VAL A 316 26.58 21.08 23.26
C VAL A 316 25.38 20.40 23.95
N VAL A 317 24.57 21.20 24.62
CA VAL A 317 23.19 20.88 24.97
C VAL A 317 22.32 21.52 23.88
N PRO A 318 21.55 20.74 23.07
CA PRO A 318 20.70 21.30 22.03
C PRO A 318 19.61 22.20 22.57
N GLY A 319 19.26 23.25 21.80
CA GLY A 319 18.11 24.10 22.12
C GLY A 319 16.74 23.48 21.74
N GLY A 320 16.73 22.42 20.92
CA GLY A 320 15.51 21.73 20.51
C GLY A 320 15.79 20.36 19.90
N GLY A 321 14.73 19.57 19.75
CA GLY A 321 14.75 18.27 19.10
C GLY A 321 13.39 17.86 18.54
N GLU A 322 13.42 16.88 17.67
CA GLU A 322 12.24 16.30 17.01
C GLU A 322 12.34 14.76 16.99
N LEU A 323 11.22 14.10 17.30
CA LEU A 323 11.05 12.65 17.24
C LEU A 323 9.90 12.33 16.27
N LYS A 324 10.14 11.48 15.28
CA LYS A 324 9.12 10.98 14.33
C LYS A 324 8.75 9.55 14.68
N ILE A 325 7.46 9.28 14.77
CA ILE A 325 6.94 7.95 15.11
C ILE A 325 5.78 7.56 14.20
N SER A 326 5.52 6.26 14.10
CA SER A 326 4.23 5.76 13.63
C SER A 326 3.69 4.65 14.51
N MET A 327 2.37 4.46 14.44
CA MET A 327 1.67 3.33 15.04
C MET A 327 0.88 2.63 13.94
N ARG A 328 1.12 1.33 13.74
CA ARG A 328 0.21 0.51 12.93
C ARG A 328 -0.93 0.05 13.82
N LEU A 329 -2.15 0.16 13.30
CA LEU A 329 -3.38 -0.19 14.02
C LEU A 329 -4.01 -1.44 13.42
N VAL A 330 -4.76 -2.17 14.23
CA VAL A 330 -5.51 -3.36 13.78
C VAL A 330 -7.02 -3.13 13.85
N PRO A 331 -7.84 -3.97 13.19
CA PRO A 331 -9.29 -3.82 13.21
C PRO A 331 -9.85 -3.58 14.62
N ASN A 332 -10.86 -2.72 14.71
CA ASN A 332 -11.49 -2.12 15.88
C ASN A 332 -10.73 -0.99 16.57
N GLN A 333 -9.45 -0.78 16.31
CA GLN A 333 -8.80 0.45 16.75
C GLN A 333 -9.23 1.61 15.83
N THR A 334 -9.51 2.77 16.44
CA THR A 334 -9.85 4.01 15.74
C THR A 334 -8.65 4.95 15.84
N PRO A 335 -8.06 5.41 14.73
CA PRO A 335 -6.87 6.26 14.76
C PRO A 335 -7.02 7.49 15.65
N GLU A 336 -8.15 8.18 15.56
CA GLU A 336 -8.45 9.38 16.35
C GLU A 336 -8.45 9.09 17.85
N LYS A 337 -9.04 7.97 18.26
CA LYS A 337 -9.06 7.54 19.66
C LYS A 337 -7.66 7.18 20.18
N VAL A 338 -6.91 6.39 19.39
CA VAL A 338 -5.55 5.98 19.77
C VAL A 338 -4.63 7.21 19.81
N PHE A 339 -4.74 8.13 18.86
CA PHE A 339 -3.98 9.38 18.86
C PHE A 339 -4.29 10.25 20.09
N ALA A 340 -5.56 10.34 20.48
CA ALA A 340 -5.96 11.07 21.69
C ALA A 340 -5.35 10.45 22.96
N LEU A 341 -5.34 9.11 23.08
CA LEU A 341 -4.67 8.40 24.17
C LEU A 341 -3.17 8.68 24.19
N PHE A 342 -2.52 8.61 23.02
CA PHE A 342 -1.10 8.91 22.87
C PHE A 342 -0.77 10.35 23.29
N LYS A 343 -1.48 11.34 22.74
CA LYS A 343 -1.28 12.77 23.05
C LYS A 343 -1.47 13.04 24.56
N LYS A 344 -2.52 12.47 25.17
CA LYS A 344 -2.77 12.57 26.60
C LYS A 344 -1.65 11.97 27.42
N TYR A 345 -1.12 10.80 27.00
CA TYR A 345 -0.04 10.14 27.72
C TYR A 345 1.26 10.91 27.62
N VAL A 346 1.63 11.40 26.44
CA VAL A 346 2.82 12.25 26.24
C VAL A 346 2.72 13.53 27.07
N SER A 347 1.59 14.21 27.05
CA SER A 347 1.39 15.42 27.87
C SER A 347 1.51 15.17 29.37
N LYS A 348 1.16 13.96 29.86
CA LYS A 348 1.36 13.57 31.26
C LYS A 348 2.85 13.33 31.58
N LEU A 349 3.61 12.80 30.61
CA LEU A 349 5.05 12.54 30.79
C LEU A 349 5.86 13.84 30.71
N ASN A 350 5.53 14.69 29.75
CA ASN A 350 6.19 15.97 29.53
C ASN A 350 5.22 16.93 28.80
N SER A 351 4.71 17.91 29.54
CA SER A 351 3.73 18.89 29.02
C SER A 351 4.28 19.84 27.96
N ASP A 352 5.61 20.01 27.88
CA ASP A 352 6.25 20.89 26.91
C ASP A 352 6.43 20.24 25.53
N VAL A 353 6.27 18.92 25.45
CA VAL A 353 6.33 18.19 24.17
C VAL A 353 5.05 18.45 23.34
N LYS A 354 5.25 19.02 22.15
CA LYS A 354 4.16 19.21 21.18
C LYS A 354 4.02 17.95 20.33
N VAL A 355 2.82 17.37 20.28
CA VAL A 355 2.47 16.20 19.46
C VAL A 355 1.62 16.67 18.28
N ILE A 356 2.15 16.46 17.06
CA ILE A 356 1.56 16.91 15.80
C ILE A 356 1.22 15.66 14.96
N PRO A 357 -0.04 15.47 14.53
CA PRO A 357 -0.39 14.35 13.65
C PRO A 357 0.15 14.61 12.23
N GLU A 358 0.61 13.55 11.56
CA GLU A 358 1.14 13.61 10.18
C GLU A 358 0.50 12.56 9.27
N GLY A 359 -0.65 12.04 9.62
CA GLY A 359 -1.44 11.09 8.85
C GLY A 359 -2.20 10.13 9.74
N MET A 360 -3.40 9.78 9.32
CA MET A 360 -4.26 8.83 10.01
C MET A 360 -5.06 8.01 9.01
N LEU A 361 -4.86 6.69 9.01
CA LEU A 361 -5.60 5.74 8.18
C LEU A 361 -6.28 4.71 9.07
N HIS A 362 -7.55 4.45 8.82
CA HIS A 362 -8.29 3.39 9.51
C HIS A 362 -7.83 2.01 9.04
N PRO A 363 -7.81 0.99 9.92
CA PRO A 363 -7.61 -0.39 9.52
C PRO A 363 -8.84 -0.90 8.75
N PHE A 364 -8.60 -1.88 7.88
CA PHE A 364 -9.62 -2.58 7.13
C PHE A 364 -9.65 -4.06 7.51
N LYS A 365 -10.85 -4.65 7.55
CA LYS A 365 -11.03 -6.10 7.60
C LYS A 365 -12.24 -6.46 6.73
N GLY A 366 -11.99 -7.23 5.68
CA GLY A 366 -12.98 -7.85 4.81
C GLY A 366 -13.25 -9.31 5.18
N SER A 367 -13.89 -10.03 4.26
CA SER A 367 -14.13 -11.48 4.37
C SER A 367 -13.07 -12.25 3.58
N PHE A 368 -12.76 -13.45 4.04
CA PHE A 368 -11.99 -14.47 3.31
C PHE A 368 -12.89 -15.64 2.85
N GLU A 369 -14.20 -15.46 2.89
CA GLU A 369 -15.22 -16.40 2.48
C GLU A 369 -16.30 -15.72 1.65
N GLY A 370 -16.99 -16.50 0.82
CA GLY A 370 -18.10 -16.03 0.00
C GLY A 370 -17.84 -16.10 -1.50
N PRO A 371 -18.86 -15.87 -2.33
CA PRO A 371 -18.81 -16.13 -3.77
C PRO A 371 -17.72 -15.31 -4.49
N TYR A 372 -17.52 -14.07 -4.13
CA TYR A 372 -16.46 -13.22 -4.72
C TYR A 372 -15.06 -13.71 -4.36
N VAL A 373 -14.86 -14.21 -3.13
CA VAL A 373 -13.59 -14.80 -2.69
C VAL A 373 -13.28 -16.07 -3.49
N GLU A 374 -14.28 -16.91 -3.75
CA GLU A 374 -14.12 -18.08 -4.60
C GLU A 374 -13.74 -17.73 -6.05
N CYS A 375 -14.23 -16.61 -6.58
CA CYS A 375 -13.78 -16.10 -7.88
C CYS A 375 -12.30 -15.74 -7.87
N VAL A 376 -11.82 -15.04 -6.83
CA VAL A 376 -10.39 -14.71 -6.70
C VAL A 376 -9.52 -15.96 -6.53
N LYS A 377 -9.97 -16.95 -5.75
CA LYS A 377 -9.24 -18.24 -5.59
C LYS A 377 -9.03 -18.94 -6.93
N ARG A 378 -10.13 -19.10 -7.71
CA ARG A 378 -10.07 -19.72 -9.02
C ARG A 378 -9.22 -18.92 -10.00
N ALA A 379 -9.33 -17.59 -9.97
CA ALA A 379 -8.53 -16.70 -10.79
C ALA A 379 -7.02 -16.81 -10.50
N ALA A 380 -6.63 -16.75 -9.24
CA ALA A 380 -5.23 -16.91 -8.85
C ALA A 380 -4.68 -18.29 -9.23
N LYS A 381 -5.48 -19.35 -9.05
CA LYS A 381 -5.11 -20.70 -9.48
C LYS A 381 -4.93 -20.81 -10.98
N ALA A 382 -5.79 -20.17 -11.77
CA ALA A 382 -5.69 -20.15 -13.24
C ALA A 382 -4.47 -19.37 -13.72
N GLY A 383 -4.19 -18.21 -13.11
CA GLY A 383 -3.05 -17.36 -13.48
C GLY A 383 -1.69 -17.92 -13.05
N PHE A 384 -1.63 -18.54 -11.88
CA PHE A 384 -0.37 -18.87 -11.21
C PHE A 384 -0.26 -20.35 -10.79
N GLY A 385 -1.22 -21.19 -11.17
CA GLY A 385 -1.21 -22.63 -10.88
C GLY A 385 -1.50 -23.00 -9.43
N LYS A 386 -1.78 -22.02 -8.55
CA LYS A 386 -1.93 -22.21 -7.10
C LYS A 386 -2.99 -21.30 -6.51
N GLU A 387 -3.78 -21.83 -5.57
CA GLU A 387 -4.71 -21.01 -4.79
C GLU A 387 -3.95 -20.05 -3.87
N PRO A 388 -4.48 -18.83 -3.66
CA PRO A 388 -3.84 -17.87 -2.78
C PRO A 388 -3.98 -18.27 -1.32
N ALA A 389 -2.95 -17.95 -0.53
CA ALA A 389 -3.05 -17.98 0.91
C ALA A 389 -3.83 -16.76 1.42
N PHE A 390 -4.72 -16.97 2.40
CA PHE A 390 -5.42 -15.87 3.06
C PHE A 390 -4.59 -15.32 4.22
N ILE A 391 -4.25 -14.04 4.14
CA ILE A 391 -3.43 -13.35 5.13
C ILE A 391 -4.06 -12.01 5.50
N ARG A 392 -3.51 -11.34 6.51
CA ARG A 392 -3.66 -9.91 6.68
C ARG A 392 -2.39 -9.23 6.24
N GLU A 393 -2.46 -8.01 5.74
CA GLU A 393 -1.30 -7.26 5.32
C GLU A 393 -0.93 -6.17 6.33
N GLY A 394 0.37 -5.91 6.43
CA GLY A 394 0.91 -4.89 7.31
C GLY A 394 0.73 -3.47 6.80
N GLY A 395 0.54 -3.30 5.49
CA GLY A 395 0.31 -2.03 4.83
C GLY A 395 -1.05 -1.43 5.11
N SER A 396 -1.25 -0.20 4.65
CA SER A 396 -2.50 0.56 4.77
C SER A 396 -2.81 1.19 3.43
N ILE A 397 -4.03 1.04 2.93
CA ILE A 397 -4.51 1.65 1.68
C ILE A 397 -5.73 2.50 2.05
N GLY A 398 -5.58 3.83 2.02
CA GLY A 398 -6.61 4.78 2.45
C GLY A 398 -7.89 4.69 1.63
N ALA A 399 -7.73 4.51 0.32
CA ALA A 399 -8.82 4.35 -0.63
C ALA A 399 -9.74 3.16 -0.31
N VAL A 400 -9.20 2.04 0.18
CA VAL A 400 -9.97 0.83 0.54
C VAL A 400 -11.03 1.14 1.59
N VAL A 401 -10.63 1.83 2.66
CA VAL A 401 -11.56 2.22 3.73
C VAL A 401 -12.58 3.23 3.23
N THR A 402 -12.17 4.14 2.36
CA THR A 402 -13.04 5.14 1.75
C THR A 402 -14.08 4.48 0.84
N MET A 403 -13.68 3.53 -0.01
CA MET A 403 -14.59 2.76 -0.86
C MET A 403 -15.55 1.89 -0.04
N GLN A 404 -15.08 1.26 1.03
CA GLN A 404 -15.93 0.46 1.93
C GLN A 404 -17.03 1.31 2.56
N LYS A 405 -16.67 2.49 3.08
CA LYS A 405 -17.62 3.44 3.69
C LYS A 405 -18.61 4.01 2.67
N ALA A 406 -18.16 4.31 1.44
CA ALA A 406 -18.98 4.93 0.42
C ALA A 406 -19.95 3.96 -0.27
N TRP A 407 -19.53 2.72 -0.46
CA TRP A 407 -20.25 1.76 -1.30
C TRP A 407 -20.85 0.58 -0.56
N HIS A 408 -20.29 0.18 0.58
CA HIS A 408 -20.75 -1.00 1.34
C HIS A 408 -20.82 -2.25 0.45
N VAL A 409 -19.78 -2.51 -0.33
CA VAL A 409 -19.66 -3.67 -1.22
C VAL A 409 -18.45 -4.52 -0.81
N PRO A 410 -18.39 -5.80 -1.22
CA PRO A 410 -17.21 -6.62 -1.04
C PRO A 410 -15.98 -5.99 -1.69
N ILE A 411 -14.87 -5.89 -0.94
CA ILE A 411 -13.56 -5.46 -1.43
C ILE A 411 -12.62 -6.66 -1.29
N LEU A 412 -12.07 -7.08 -2.42
CA LEU A 412 -11.18 -8.22 -2.58
C LEU A 412 -9.80 -7.71 -3.00
N PHE A 413 -8.80 -8.55 -2.85
CA PHE A 413 -7.43 -8.23 -3.28
C PHE A 413 -6.91 -9.29 -4.24
N LEU A 414 -6.32 -8.84 -5.33
CA LEU A 414 -5.62 -9.67 -6.31
C LEU A 414 -4.31 -8.98 -6.67
N GLY A 415 -3.42 -8.89 -5.68
CA GLY A 415 -2.10 -8.30 -5.84
C GLY A 415 -1.17 -9.15 -6.67
N LEU A 416 -0.20 -8.51 -7.29
CA LEU A 416 0.77 -9.15 -8.20
C LEU A 416 2.22 -8.94 -7.78
N SER A 417 2.48 -8.11 -6.78
CA SER A 417 3.83 -7.73 -6.40
C SER A 417 4.49 -8.75 -5.47
N LEU A 418 5.81 -8.81 -5.48
CA LEU A 418 6.62 -9.71 -4.67
C LEU A 418 7.48 -8.94 -3.68
N PRO A 419 7.85 -9.53 -2.52
CA PRO A 419 8.74 -8.88 -1.56
C PRO A 419 10.08 -8.44 -2.17
N GLU A 420 10.60 -9.21 -3.13
CA GLU A 420 11.84 -8.92 -3.84
C GLU A 420 11.73 -7.82 -4.90
N HIS A 421 10.53 -7.38 -5.24
CA HIS A 421 10.32 -6.31 -6.24
C HIS A 421 10.75 -4.92 -5.75
N GLY A 422 11.01 -4.74 -4.46
CA GLY A 422 11.55 -3.49 -3.94
C GLY A 422 10.49 -2.41 -3.72
N TYR A 423 9.32 -2.75 -3.19
CA TYR A 423 8.30 -1.80 -2.77
C TYR A 423 8.93 -0.71 -1.87
N HIS A 424 8.72 0.57 -2.19
CA HIS A 424 9.27 1.73 -1.50
C HIS A 424 10.80 1.71 -1.33
N ALA A 425 11.52 0.85 -2.07
CA ALA A 425 12.97 0.68 -1.97
C ALA A 425 13.67 1.05 -3.30
N PRO A 426 14.99 1.32 -3.28
CA PRO A 426 15.76 1.50 -4.51
C PRO A 426 15.81 0.21 -5.35
N ASN A 427 16.01 0.40 -6.65
CA ASN A 427 16.06 -0.67 -7.65
C ASN A 427 14.76 -1.46 -7.81
N GLU A 428 13.62 -0.81 -7.59
CA GLU A 428 12.29 -1.37 -7.82
C GLU A 428 12.17 -1.95 -9.24
N TYR A 429 11.48 -3.09 -9.34
CA TYR A 429 11.18 -3.74 -10.60
C TYR A 429 9.87 -4.54 -10.55
N PHE A 430 9.29 -4.80 -11.71
CA PHE A 430 8.23 -5.77 -11.91
C PHE A 430 8.71 -6.85 -12.88
N ASP A 431 8.07 -8.03 -12.96
CA ASP A 431 8.53 -9.07 -13.88
C ASP A 431 7.42 -9.62 -14.78
N TRP A 432 7.83 -10.11 -15.97
CA TRP A 432 6.89 -10.68 -16.95
C TRP A 432 6.12 -11.88 -16.41
N GLY A 433 6.68 -12.67 -15.51
CA GLY A 433 5.98 -13.81 -14.89
C GLY A 433 4.78 -13.35 -14.09
N GLN A 434 4.96 -12.28 -13.30
CA GLN A 434 3.88 -11.67 -12.53
C GLN A 434 2.89 -10.93 -13.44
N ALA A 435 3.37 -10.19 -14.44
CA ALA A 435 2.51 -9.50 -15.40
C ALA A 435 1.63 -10.48 -16.18
N SER A 436 2.22 -11.49 -16.83
CA SER A 436 1.48 -12.47 -17.65
C SER A 436 0.55 -13.35 -16.83
N GLY A 437 1.00 -13.79 -15.65
CA GLY A 437 0.16 -14.52 -14.69
C GLY A 437 -1.00 -13.65 -14.18
N GLY A 438 -0.76 -12.37 -13.94
CA GLY A 438 -1.76 -11.38 -13.58
C GLY A 438 -2.82 -11.18 -14.65
N MET A 439 -2.41 -11.01 -15.92
CA MET A 439 -3.33 -10.94 -17.06
C MET A 439 -4.25 -12.16 -17.12
N LYS A 440 -3.70 -13.37 -16.95
CA LYS A 440 -4.48 -14.60 -16.88
C LYS A 440 -5.44 -14.61 -15.69
N ALA A 441 -4.95 -14.25 -14.51
CA ALA A 441 -5.76 -14.22 -13.31
C ALA A 441 -6.94 -13.25 -13.46
N PHE A 442 -6.70 -12.04 -13.94
CA PHE A 442 -7.79 -11.07 -14.16
C PHE A 442 -8.78 -11.52 -15.22
N ALA A 443 -8.33 -12.06 -16.36
CA ALA A 443 -9.23 -12.60 -17.38
C ALA A 443 -10.13 -13.70 -16.80
N HIS A 444 -9.58 -14.63 -16.03
CA HIS A 444 -10.35 -15.66 -15.34
C HIS A 444 -11.27 -15.08 -14.25
N TYR A 445 -10.82 -14.07 -13.51
CA TYR A 445 -11.65 -13.41 -12.49
C TYR A 445 -12.91 -12.82 -13.10
N PHE A 446 -12.78 -12.12 -14.23
CA PHE A 446 -13.94 -11.56 -14.94
C PHE A 446 -14.86 -12.66 -15.48
N ALA A 447 -14.31 -13.75 -16.01
CA ALA A 447 -15.11 -14.88 -16.46
C ALA A 447 -15.88 -15.56 -15.31
N GLU A 448 -15.28 -15.67 -14.12
CA GLU A 448 -15.95 -16.21 -12.94
C GLU A 448 -17.06 -15.28 -12.41
N LEU A 449 -16.82 -13.95 -12.40
CA LEU A 449 -17.86 -12.98 -12.03
C LEU A 449 -19.03 -12.98 -13.01
N ALA A 450 -18.76 -13.09 -14.31
CA ALA A 450 -19.79 -13.17 -15.34
C ALA A 450 -20.74 -14.37 -15.14
N LYS A 451 -20.24 -15.50 -14.61
CA LYS A 451 -21.04 -16.69 -14.26
C LYS A 451 -21.98 -16.49 -13.07
N MET A 452 -21.74 -15.48 -12.24
CA MET A 452 -22.64 -15.19 -11.11
C MET A 452 -24.03 -14.70 -11.56
N GLY A 453 -24.18 -14.38 -12.86
CA GLY A 453 -25.45 -14.15 -13.49
C GLY A 453 -25.94 -12.70 -13.43
N LYS A 454 -27.17 -12.51 -13.93
CA LYS A 454 -27.85 -11.21 -13.92
C LYS A 454 -28.21 -10.80 -12.51
N ARG A 455 -28.21 -9.50 -12.24
CA ARG A 455 -28.70 -8.88 -11.00
C ARG A 455 -30.19 -9.16 -10.80
#